data_2c1c159f448f10d43396a9d8118cdad4
#
_entry.id   2c1c159f448f10d43396a9d8118cdad4
#
_cell.length_a   1.000
_cell.length_b   1.000
_cell.length_c   1.000
_cell.angle_alpha   90.00
_cell.angle_beta   90.00
_cell.angle_gamma   90.00
#
_symmetry.space_group_name_H-M   'P 1'
#
loop_
_entity.id
_entity.type
_entity.pdbx_description
1 polymer ?
#
loop_
_entity_poly.entity_id
_entity_poly.type
_entity_poly.pdbx_seq_one_letter_code
_entity_poly.pdbx_strand_id
1 'polypeptide(L)'
;MDFPLLYSFKNDKFHTWSIKVTLEECEIVRTYGQEHGTQTVSVHKVNTYYQQACADAMSMFRKQKVIEGYSEYRSKESRADALPSLLPMRSHVFKNSHRIKYPAFVQPKLFDGVRMLTTFDENSGQFLFVNRTGTFLKTLNGTSFETHLGFLKSNTGLWLDGELCSSTLTFEEITNIVNETSTGPEKLFDTLEYHVYDIVPAASSSVVAFHERHETLRHLSQQFPDKIKRVPTYEVQNADEVTRHHNEFVQQGYDGVMVRNRDGPYVH
;
A
#
# COMPACT_ATOMS: atom_id res chain seq x y z
N MET A 1 20.17 18.48 -6.04
CA MET A 1 19.20 18.16 -4.98
C MET A 1 19.83 17.14 -4.06
N ASP A 2 19.85 17.41 -2.76
CA ASP A 2 20.41 16.52 -1.74
C ASP A 2 19.29 15.98 -0.87
N PHE A 3 19.41 14.71 -0.51
CA PHE A 3 18.48 14.03 0.40
C PHE A 3 19.16 13.78 1.76
N PRO A 4 18.38 13.63 2.84
CA PRO A 4 18.92 13.24 4.13
C PRO A 4 19.73 11.93 4.07
N LEU A 5 20.77 11.84 4.91
CA LEU A 5 21.51 10.59 5.10
C LEU A 5 20.61 9.57 5.82
N LEU A 6 20.59 8.36 5.32
CA LEU A 6 19.81 7.26 5.90
C LEU A 6 20.74 6.26 6.61
N TYR A 7 20.24 5.66 7.69
CA TYR A 7 20.94 4.68 8.52
C TYR A 7 20.13 3.38 8.61
N SER A 8 20.81 2.26 8.65
CA SER A 8 20.24 0.97 9.09
C SER A 8 21.22 0.24 10.00
N PHE A 9 20.70 -0.58 10.93
CA PHE A 9 21.52 -1.41 11.81
C PHE A 9 21.32 -2.88 11.42
N LYS A 10 22.39 -3.51 10.90
CA LYS A 10 22.37 -4.91 10.43
C LYS A 10 23.67 -5.59 10.84
N ASN A 11 23.59 -6.83 11.35
CA ASN A 11 24.76 -7.61 11.77
C ASN A 11 25.68 -6.84 12.75
N ASP A 12 25.07 -6.23 13.77
CA ASP A 12 25.75 -5.42 14.79
C ASP A 12 26.54 -4.20 14.29
N LYS A 13 26.24 -3.73 13.09
CA LYS A 13 26.91 -2.60 12.46
C LYS A 13 25.90 -1.62 11.85
N PHE A 14 26.25 -0.34 11.94
CA PHE A 14 25.54 0.69 11.21
C PHE A 14 25.95 0.71 9.74
N HIS A 15 24.96 0.79 8.88
CA HIS A 15 25.10 1.05 7.45
C HIS A 15 24.49 2.39 7.12
N THR A 16 25.10 3.09 6.17
CA THR A 16 24.63 4.37 5.67
C THR A 16 24.23 4.27 4.20
N TRP A 17 23.28 5.10 3.81
CA TRP A 17 22.85 5.24 2.43
C TRP A 17 22.48 6.70 2.16
N SER A 18 23.04 7.28 1.11
CA SER A 18 22.72 8.64 0.66
C SER A 18 22.49 8.68 -0.84
N ILE A 19 21.73 9.66 -1.27
CA ILE A 19 21.46 9.93 -2.67
C ILE A 19 21.47 11.44 -2.92
N LYS A 20 22.03 11.86 -4.04
CA LYS A 20 21.98 13.25 -4.50
C LYS A 20 21.83 13.30 -6.01
N VAL A 21 21.28 14.41 -6.50
CA VAL A 21 21.16 14.70 -7.94
C VAL A 21 22.02 15.91 -8.25
N THR A 22 22.96 15.76 -9.20
CA THR A 22 23.80 16.84 -9.71
C THR A 22 23.04 17.65 -10.76
N LEU A 23 23.14 18.98 -10.70
CA LEU A 23 22.39 19.85 -11.59
C LEU A 23 22.99 19.85 -13.02
N GLU A 24 24.31 19.90 -13.11
CA GLU A 24 25.02 20.06 -14.39
C GLU A 24 24.96 18.81 -15.27
N GLU A 25 25.07 17.64 -14.66
CA GLU A 25 25.17 16.35 -15.38
C GLU A 25 23.88 15.53 -15.32
N CYS A 26 22.87 15.98 -14.58
CA CYS A 26 21.63 15.24 -14.31
C CYS A 26 21.89 13.81 -13.82
N GLU A 27 22.96 13.63 -13.04
CA GLU A 27 23.36 12.33 -12.49
C GLU A 27 22.74 12.09 -11.11
N ILE A 28 22.27 10.88 -10.90
CA ILE A 28 21.87 10.38 -9.59
C ILE A 28 23.06 9.64 -8.98
N VAL A 29 23.63 10.21 -7.93
CA VAL A 29 24.77 9.62 -7.20
C VAL A 29 24.27 9.02 -5.90
N ARG A 30 24.47 7.70 -5.73
CA ARG A 30 24.17 6.98 -4.49
C ARG A 30 25.46 6.54 -3.83
N THR A 31 25.56 6.76 -2.52
CA THR A 31 26.67 6.27 -1.70
C THR A 31 26.12 5.41 -0.57
N TYR A 32 26.61 4.19 -0.45
CA TYR A 32 26.14 3.25 0.56
C TYR A 32 27.23 2.28 1.02
N GLY A 33 27.12 1.82 2.23
CA GLY A 33 28.08 0.89 2.82
C GLY A 33 28.01 0.87 4.34
N GLN A 34 28.98 0.21 4.98
CA GLN A 34 29.09 0.21 6.42
C GLN A 34 29.55 1.60 6.89
N GLU A 35 28.90 2.18 7.91
CA GLU A 35 29.37 3.41 8.57
C GLU A 35 30.80 3.21 9.09
N HIS A 36 31.69 4.11 8.79
CA HIS A 36 33.12 4.00 9.08
C HIS A 36 33.86 2.84 8.36
N GLY A 37 33.27 2.25 7.33
CA GLY A 37 33.86 1.19 6.51
C GLY A 37 33.95 1.57 5.03
N THR A 38 34.08 0.56 4.18
CA THR A 38 34.11 0.76 2.73
C THR A 38 32.75 1.25 2.25
N GLN A 39 32.76 2.36 1.50
CA GLN A 39 31.59 2.93 0.88
C GLN A 39 31.59 2.61 -0.63
N THR A 40 30.47 2.21 -1.14
CA THR A 40 30.24 2.02 -2.58
C THR A 40 29.56 3.24 -3.15
N VAL A 41 30.08 3.77 -4.23
CA VAL A 41 29.47 4.88 -4.98
C VAL A 41 28.92 4.34 -6.29
N SER A 42 27.64 4.60 -6.56
CA SER A 42 26.97 4.23 -7.81
C SER A 42 26.43 5.49 -8.46
N VAL A 43 26.82 5.73 -9.71
CA VAL A 43 26.38 6.87 -10.51
C VAL A 43 25.45 6.36 -11.60
N HIS A 44 24.28 6.96 -11.70
CA HIS A 44 23.30 6.68 -12.75
C HIS A 44 23.04 7.96 -13.54
N LYS A 45 23.40 7.94 -14.83
CA LYS A 45 23.11 9.06 -15.75
C LYS A 45 21.69 8.96 -16.24
N VAL A 46 20.93 10.03 -16.05
CA VAL A 46 19.58 10.15 -16.57
C VAL A 46 19.65 10.98 -17.85
N ASN A 47 19.40 10.35 -19.00
CA ASN A 47 19.45 11.01 -20.31
C ASN A 47 18.25 11.96 -20.55
N THR A 48 17.69 12.54 -19.49
CA THR A 48 16.51 13.39 -19.50
C THR A 48 16.74 14.62 -18.64
N TYR A 49 15.72 15.43 -18.47
CA TYR A 49 15.77 16.68 -17.72
C TYR A 49 16.03 16.47 -16.22
N TYR A 50 16.69 17.45 -15.58
CA TYR A 50 17.00 17.47 -14.15
C TYR A 50 15.77 17.15 -13.27
N GLN A 51 14.57 17.61 -13.64
CA GLN A 51 13.34 17.30 -12.92
C GLN A 51 13.02 15.81 -12.89
N GLN A 52 13.26 15.09 -13.99
CA GLN A 52 13.07 13.64 -14.04
C GLN A 52 14.10 12.93 -13.14
N ALA A 53 15.37 13.36 -13.18
CA ALA A 53 16.40 12.82 -12.28
C ALA A 53 16.04 13.02 -10.80
N CYS A 54 15.44 14.15 -10.45
CA CYS A 54 14.95 14.42 -9.10
C CYS A 54 13.77 13.49 -8.72
N ALA A 55 12.83 13.25 -9.63
CA ALA A 55 11.71 12.35 -9.41
C ALA A 55 12.18 10.89 -9.20
N ASP A 56 13.11 10.44 -10.02
CA ASP A 56 13.71 9.10 -9.92
C ASP A 56 14.50 8.94 -8.61
N ALA A 57 15.30 9.94 -8.23
CA ALA A 57 16.05 9.95 -6.98
C ALA A 57 15.09 9.93 -5.77
N MET A 58 13.99 10.68 -5.81
CA MET A 58 12.96 10.67 -4.77
C MET A 58 12.31 9.28 -4.64
N SER A 59 12.03 8.61 -5.77
CA SER A 59 11.51 7.24 -5.77
C SER A 59 12.50 6.26 -5.14
N MET A 60 13.79 6.36 -5.49
CA MET A 60 14.86 5.53 -4.90
C MET A 60 15.01 5.79 -3.40
N PHE A 61 14.97 7.05 -2.96
CA PHE A 61 15.06 7.42 -1.56
C PHE A 61 13.89 6.84 -0.74
N ARG A 62 12.67 6.94 -1.27
CA ARG A 62 11.48 6.34 -0.63
C ARG A 62 11.59 4.83 -0.56
N LYS A 63 12.03 4.17 -1.65
CA LYS A 63 12.26 2.73 -1.66
C LYS A 63 13.25 2.30 -0.57
N GLN A 64 14.36 3.04 -0.42
CA GLN A 64 15.38 2.74 0.58
C GLN A 64 14.83 2.84 2.02
N LYS A 65 13.97 3.84 2.29
CA LYS A 65 13.32 3.97 3.61
C LYS A 65 12.29 2.89 3.86
N VAL A 66 11.42 2.64 2.89
CA VAL A 66 10.20 1.82 3.08
C VAL A 66 10.50 0.33 2.91
N ILE A 67 11.27 -0.04 1.87
CA ILE A 67 11.51 -1.46 1.53
C ILE A 67 12.76 -1.99 2.24
N GLU A 68 13.82 -1.19 2.27
CA GLU A 68 15.11 -1.62 2.82
C GLU A 68 15.26 -1.28 4.32
N GLY A 69 14.27 -0.62 4.93
CA GLY A 69 14.21 -0.34 6.36
C GLY A 69 15.24 0.66 6.87
N TYR A 70 15.68 1.59 6.01
CA TYR A 70 16.58 2.66 6.44
C TYR A 70 15.80 3.82 7.07
N SER A 71 16.41 4.49 8.06
CA SER A 71 15.85 5.65 8.78
C SER A 71 16.76 6.86 8.70
N GLU A 72 16.19 8.06 8.74
CA GLU A 72 16.94 9.31 8.91
C GLU A 72 17.56 9.45 10.30
N TYR A 73 17.15 8.61 11.25
CA TYR A 73 17.67 8.59 12.61
C TYR A 73 18.63 7.43 12.78
N ARG A 74 19.80 7.73 13.38
CA ARG A 74 20.80 6.74 13.75
C ARG A 74 20.38 6.06 15.06
N SER A 75 19.73 4.90 14.96
CA SER A 75 19.28 4.12 16.12
C SER A 75 19.72 2.66 15.98
N LYS A 76 20.15 2.03 17.09
CA LYS A 76 20.41 0.57 17.16
C LYS A 76 19.10 -0.22 17.19
N GLU A 77 18.08 0.39 17.72
CA GLU A 77 16.76 -0.10 17.50
C GLU A 77 16.50 0.06 15.99
N SER A 78 16.68 -1.02 15.27
CA SER A 78 16.02 -1.14 14.00
C SER A 78 14.60 -0.74 14.33
N ARG A 79 14.08 0.31 13.74
CA ARG A 79 12.64 0.49 13.63
C ARG A 79 12.11 -0.61 12.70
N ALA A 80 12.37 -1.85 13.06
CA ALA A 80 11.52 -2.97 12.72
C ALA A 80 10.11 -2.76 13.28
N ASP A 81 9.98 -1.88 14.29
CA ASP A 81 8.75 -1.20 14.68
C ASP A 81 8.43 0.05 13.84
N ALA A 82 9.31 0.50 12.97
CA ALA A 82 8.94 1.33 11.87
C ALA A 82 8.08 0.48 10.95
N LEU A 83 6.76 0.52 11.22
CA LEU A 83 5.67 -0.02 10.43
C LEU A 83 6.15 -1.11 9.47
N PRO A 84 5.71 -2.34 9.61
CA PRO A 84 6.11 -3.37 8.68
C PRO A 84 6.08 -2.76 7.29
N SER A 85 7.04 -3.09 6.44
CA SER A 85 7.01 -2.74 5.02
C SER A 85 5.80 -3.45 4.42
N LEU A 86 4.62 -3.03 4.85
CA LEU A 86 3.35 -3.62 4.50
C LEU A 86 3.04 -3.16 3.09
N LEU A 87 3.55 -3.91 2.14
CA LEU A 87 3.15 -3.75 0.76
C LEU A 87 1.85 -4.52 0.54
N PRO A 88 0.88 -3.94 -0.16
CA PRO A 88 -0.31 -4.66 -0.51
C PRO A 88 0.01 -5.90 -1.35
N MET A 89 -0.67 -7.00 -1.07
CA MET A 89 -0.57 -8.22 -1.86
C MET A 89 -0.86 -7.92 -3.33
N ARG A 90 0.03 -8.34 -4.22
CA ARG A 90 -0.12 -8.13 -5.66
C ARG A 90 -0.94 -9.24 -6.30
N SER A 91 -1.82 -8.86 -7.22
CA SER A 91 -2.53 -9.81 -8.07
C SER A 91 -1.63 -10.30 -9.21
N HIS A 92 -1.81 -11.56 -9.59
CA HIS A 92 -1.23 -12.14 -10.80
C HIS A 92 -2.31 -12.36 -11.85
N VAL A 93 -1.93 -12.26 -13.12
CA VAL A 93 -2.85 -12.54 -14.21
C VAL A 93 -3.28 -14.01 -14.15
N PHE A 94 -4.58 -14.27 -14.30
CA PHE A 94 -5.19 -15.61 -14.28
C PHE A 94 -4.83 -16.43 -15.53
N LYS A 95 -3.55 -16.58 -15.84
CA LYS A 95 -3.09 -17.43 -16.96
C LYS A 95 -2.89 -18.89 -16.53
N ASN A 96 -2.83 -19.16 -15.24
CA ASN A 96 -2.48 -20.46 -14.67
C ASN A 96 -3.55 -20.91 -13.67
N SER A 97 -4.69 -21.36 -14.18
CA SER A 97 -5.81 -21.87 -13.37
C SER A 97 -5.42 -23.00 -12.42
N HIS A 98 -4.34 -23.75 -12.73
CA HIS A 98 -3.82 -24.83 -11.88
C HIS A 98 -3.31 -24.35 -10.50
N ARG A 99 -3.09 -23.04 -10.30
CA ARG A 99 -2.73 -22.46 -9.00
C ARG A 99 -3.92 -22.20 -8.09
N ILE A 100 -5.14 -22.26 -8.64
CA ILE A 100 -6.35 -22.10 -7.85
C ILE A 100 -6.75 -23.42 -7.26
N LYS A 101 -6.92 -23.44 -5.94
CA LYS A 101 -7.43 -24.58 -5.18
C LYS A 101 -8.87 -24.30 -4.81
N TYR A 102 -9.76 -25.18 -5.24
CA TYR A 102 -11.18 -25.09 -4.90
C TYR A 102 -11.50 -25.85 -3.61
N PRO A 103 -12.45 -25.36 -2.78
CA PRO A 103 -13.21 -24.12 -2.97
C PRO A 103 -12.33 -22.88 -2.89
N ALA A 104 -12.68 -21.85 -3.67
CA ALA A 104 -11.99 -20.58 -3.73
C ALA A 104 -13.00 -19.44 -3.52
N PHE A 105 -12.50 -18.21 -3.38
CA PHE A 105 -13.34 -17.03 -3.30
C PHE A 105 -13.15 -16.13 -4.52
N VAL A 106 -14.23 -15.48 -4.92
CA VAL A 106 -14.22 -14.46 -5.97
C VAL A 106 -14.75 -13.13 -5.46
N GLN A 107 -14.14 -12.07 -5.95
CA GLN A 107 -14.50 -10.67 -5.69
C GLN A 107 -14.54 -9.92 -7.01
N PRO A 108 -15.39 -8.89 -7.19
CA PRO A 108 -15.28 -8.00 -8.34
C PRO A 108 -13.93 -7.28 -8.32
N LYS A 109 -13.31 -7.17 -9.48
CA LYS A 109 -12.15 -6.29 -9.67
C LYS A 109 -12.68 -4.88 -9.84
N LEU A 110 -12.33 -4.00 -8.90
CA LEU A 110 -12.77 -2.62 -8.89
C LEU A 110 -12.15 -1.86 -10.07
N PHE A 111 -12.90 -0.88 -10.55
CA PHE A 111 -12.52 -0.06 -11.68
C PHE A 111 -12.02 1.30 -11.17
N ASP A 112 -10.90 1.78 -11.72
CA ASP A 112 -10.38 3.15 -11.55
C ASP A 112 -10.25 3.67 -10.10
N GLY A 113 -9.82 2.82 -9.15
CA GLY A 113 -9.55 3.24 -7.78
C GLY A 113 -8.07 3.32 -7.44
N VAL A 114 -7.75 4.02 -6.35
CA VAL A 114 -6.39 4.10 -5.79
C VAL A 114 -6.25 3.11 -4.65
N ARG A 115 -5.38 2.10 -4.83
CA ARG A 115 -5.08 1.11 -3.78
C ARG A 115 -4.57 1.77 -2.52
N MET A 116 -5.18 1.42 -1.38
CA MET A 116 -4.79 1.94 -0.09
C MET A 116 -4.85 0.85 0.98
N LEU A 117 -3.81 0.81 1.83
CA LEU A 117 -3.86 0.17 3.13
C LEU A 117 -4.02 1.24 4.19
N THR A 118 -4.82 0.97 5.22
CA THR A 118 -4.96 1.88 6.35
C THR A 118 -5.06 1.17 7.69
N THR A 119 -4.52 1.78 8.72
CA THR A 119 -4.63 1.38 10.12
C THR A 119 -4.62 2.59 11.03
N PHE A 120 -4.92 2.39 12.32
CA PHE A 120 -4.65 3.35 13.36
C PHE A 120 -3.37 2.94 14.11
N ASP A 121 -2.40 3.82 14.16
CA ASP A 121 -1.15 3.62 14.92
C ASP A 121 -1.28 4.22 16.32
N GLU A 122 -1.35 3.36 17.34
CA GLU A 122 -1.46 3.79 18.73
C GLU A 122 -0.25 4.60 19.21
N ASN A 123 0.93 4.31 18.69
CA ASN A 123 2.16 4.97 19.15
C ASN A 123 2.21 6.44 18.74
N SER A 124 1.76 6.75 17.52
CA SER A 124 1.67 8.13 17.02
C SER A 124 0.30 8.78 17.27
N GLY A 125 -0.72 7.99 17.60
CA GLY A 125 -2.11 8.44 17.72
C GLY A 125 -2.72 8.89 16.40
N GLN A 126 -2.18 8.45 15.24
CA GLN A 126 -2.58 8.87 13.91
C GLN A 126 -3.04 7.70 13.04
N PHE A 127 -3.89 8.00 12.07
CA PHE A 127 -4.15 7.06 11.00
C PHE A 127 -2.99 7.04 10.01
N LEU A 128 -2.71 5.86 9.48
CA LEU A 128 -1.70 5.63 8.47
C LEU A 128 -2.38 5.19 7.19
N PHE A 129 -2.05 5.86 6.12
CA PHE A 129 -2.57 5.58 4.78
C PHE A 129 -1.38 5.28 3.87
N VAL A 130 -1.35 4.09 3.28
CA VAL A 130 -0.22 3.61 2.48
C VAL A 130 -0.72 3.16 1.12
N ASN A 131 -0.14 3.68 0.06
CA ASN A 131 -0.52 3.31 -1.30
C ASN A 131 0.15 2.00 -1.76
N ARG A 132 -0.13 1.58 -3.01
CA ARG A 132 0.40 0.35 -3.63
C ARG A 132 1.93 0.25 -3.61
N THR A 133 2.65 1.35 -3.57
CA THR A 133 4.13 1.40 -3.58
C THR A 133 4.73 1.56 -2.20
N GLY A 134 3.93 1.54 -1.15
CA GLY A 134 4.39 1.75 0.23
C GLY A 134 4.60 3.23 0.59
N THR A 135 4.09 4.16 -0.21
CA THR A 135 4.17 5.59 0.07
C THR A 135 3.01 6.04 0.93
N PHE A 136 3.29 6.87 1.94
CA PHE A 136 2.24 7.46 2.79
C PHE A 136 1.44 8.52 2.06
N LEU A 137 0.12 8.38 2.10
CA LEU A 137 -0.85 9.35 1.58
C LEU A 137 -1.19 10.35 2.69
N LYS A 138 -0.31 11.31 2.94
CA LYS A 138 -0.44 12.27 4.05
C LYS A 138 -1.59 13.25 3.90
N THR A 139 -2.10 13.45 2.69
CA THR A 139 -3.21 14.34 2.38
C THR A 139 -4.53 13.91 3.02
N LEU A 140 -4.67 12.62 3.36
CA LEU A 140 -5.85 12.09 4.01
C LEU A 140 -5.90 12.39 5.52
N ASN A 141 -4.76 12.70 6.14
CA ASN A 141 -4.68 13.00 7.55
C ASN A 141 -5.37 14.34 7.87
N GLY A 142 -6.20 14.37 8.90
CA GLY A 142 -6.93 15.55 9.32
C GLY A 142 -8.11 15.94 8.43
N THR A 143 -8.47 15.12 7.44
CA THR A 143 -9.65 15.35 6.59
C THR A 143 -10.92 14.70 7.15
N SER A 144 -12.08 15.05 6.59
CA SER A 144 -13.35 14.42 6.92
C SER A 144 -13.33 12.92 6.71
N PHE A 145 -12.53 12.41 5.75
CA PHE A 145 -12.38 10.98 5.48
C PHE A 145 -11.86 10.20 6.70
N GLU A 146 -10.95 10.79 7.48
CA GLU A 146 -10.37 10.17 8.68
C GLU A 146 -11.45 9.84 9.73
N THR A 147 -12.51 10.64 9.81
CA THR A 147 -13.61 10.43 10.77
C THR A 147 -14.35 9.12 10.51
N HIS A 148 -14.41 8.67 9.26
CA HIS A 148 -15.06 7.41 8.89
C HIS A 148 -14.26 6.17 9.33
N LEU A 149 -13.00 6.32 9.72
CA LEU A 149 -12.11 5.25 10.15
C LEU A 149 -12.04 5.12 11.69
N GLY A 150 -12.83 5.88 12.43
CA GLY A 150 -12.80 5.93 13.89
C GLY A 150 -12.89 4.55 14.59
N PHE A 151 -13.58 3.59 13.98
CA PHE A 151 -13.70 2.22 14.49
C PHE A 151 -12.34 1.47 14.53
N LEU A 152 -11.33 1.88 13.75
CA LEU A 152 -9.99 1.29 13.80
C LEU A 152 -9.26 1.61 15.11
N LYS A 153 -9.64 2.65 15.83
CA LYS A 153 -9.08 2.97 17.16
C LYS A 153 -9.37 1.90 18.19
N SER A 154 -10.46 1.16 18.02
CA SER A 154 -10.83 0.02 18.87
C SER A 154 -10.35 -1.33 18.28
N ASN A 155 -9.73 -1.33 17.10
CA ASN A 155 -9.25 -2.51 16.40
C ASN A 155 -7.76 -2.30 16.00
N THR A 156 -6.97 -1.90 16.98
CA THR A 156 -5.57 -1.56 16.77
C THR A 156 -4.77 -2.76 16.27
N GLY A 157 -3.76 -2.45 15.47
CA GLY A 157 -2.94 -3.49 14.85
C GLY A 157 -3.57 -4.18 13.65
N LEU A 158 -4.79 -3.84 13.27
CA LEU A 158 -5.46 -4.33 12.08
C LEU A 158 -5.27 -3.36 10.92
N TRP A 159 -4.86 -3.87 9.76
CA TRP A 159 -4.83 -3.10 8.52
C TRP A 159 -6.00 -3.46 7.63
N LEU A 160 -6.68 -2.48 7.12
CA LEU A 160 -7.62 -2.65 6.02
C LEU A 160 -6.87 -2.56 4.70
N ASP A 161 -7.21 -3.43 3.77
CA ASP A 161 -6.70 -3.43 2.40
C ASP A 161 -7.84 -3.25 1.42
N GLY A 162 -7.78 -2.18 0.66
CA GLY A 162 -8.89 -1.81 -0.21
C GLY A 162 -8.49 -0.80 -1.27
N GLU A 163 -9.49 -0.16 -1.82
CA GLU A 163 -9.34 0.79 -2.91
C GLU A 163 -10.20 2.03 -2.64
N LEU A 164 -9.61 3.21 -2.77
CA LEU A 164 -10.33 4.48 -2.78
C LEU A 164 -10.96 4.68 -4.15
N CYS A 165 -12.26 4.78 -4.17
CA CYS A 165 -13.07 4.97 -5.37
C CYS A 165 -13.92 6.23 -5.24
N SER A 166 -14.46 6.69 -6.36
CA SER A 166 -15.48 7.74 -6.41
C SER A 166 -16.44 7.46 -7.56
N SER A 167 -17.71 7.78 -7.38
CA SER A 167 -18.70 7.73 -8.45
C SER A 167 -18.66 8.94 -9.39
N THR A 168 -17.91 9.98 -9.02
CA THR A 168 -17.88 11.28 -9.71
C THR A 168 -16.51 11.68 -10.22
N LEU A 169 -15.43 11.07 -9.69
CA LEU A 169 -14.05 11.39 -10.02
C LEU A 169 -13.39 10.26 -10.80
N THR A 170 -12.55 10.64 -11.75
CA THR A 170 -11.68 9.72 -12.49
C THR A 170 -10.51 9.24 -11.61
N PHE A 171 -9.84 8.17 -12.03
CA PHE A 171 -8.60 7.67 -11.40
C PHE A 171 -7.53 8.76 -11.26
N GLU A 172 -7.36 9.59 -12.29
CA GLU A 172 -6.37 10.68 -12.28
C GLU A 172 -6.72 11.74 -11.24
N GLU A 173 -7.98 12.13 -11.15
CA GLU A 173 -8.45 13.11 -10.14
C GLU A 173 -8.30 12.55 -8.72
N ILE A 174 -8.67 11.29 -8.47
CA ILE A 174 -8.46 10.63 -7.16
C ILE A 174 -6.96 10.60 -6.84
N THR A 175 -6.13 10.21 -7.80
CA THR A 175 -4.68 10.14 -7.64
C THR A 175 -4.07 11.49 -7.29
N ASN A 176 -4.53 12.55 -7.93
CA ASN A 176 -4.09 13.92 -7.66
C ASN A 176 -4.49 14.36 -6.25
N ILE A 177 -5.75 14.13 -5.85
CA ILE A 177 -6.24 14.49 -4.50
C ILE A 177 -5.41 13.81 -3.41
N VAL A 178 -5.09 12.51 -3.55
CA VAL A 178 -4.41 11.75 -2.50
C VAL A 178 -2.88 11.91 -2.49
N ASN A 179 -2.28 12.39 -3.57
CA ASN A 179 -0.82 12.57 -3.69
C ASN A 179 -0.35 14.03 -3.65
N GLU A 180 -1.24 14.99 -3.92
CA GLU A 180 -0.86 16.39 -3.89
C GLU A 180 -0.61 16.87 -2.46
N THR A 181 0.47 17.66 -2.29
CA THR A 181 0.83 18.28 -1.01
C THR A 181 0.02 19.57 -0.75
N SER A 182 -0.76 20.02 -1.71
CA SER A 182 -1.68 21.14 -1.55
C SER A 182 -3.06 20.61 -1.18
N THR A 183 -3.58 21.10 -0.09
CA THR A 183 -4.96 20.86 0.36
C THR A 183 -5.94 21.21 -0.75
N GLY A 184 -6.35 20.19 -1.50
CA GLY A 184 -7.52 20.30 -2.36
C GLY A 184 -8.75 20.69 -1.53
N PRO A 185 -9.80 21.22 -2.13
CA PRO A 185 -10.99 21.59 -1.37
C PRO A 185 -11.48 20.37 -0.58
N GLU A 186 -11.66 20.52 0.72
CA GLU A 186 -12.10 19.48 1.67
C GLU A 186 -13.31 18.69 1.15
N LYS A 187 -14.16 19.34 0.39
CA LYS A 187 -15.32 18.75 -0.29
C LYS A 187 -15.00 17.58 -1.23
N LEU A 188 -13.78 17.49 -1.77
CA LEU A 188 -13.41 16.38 -2.66
C LEU A 188 -13.22 15.08 -1.88
N PHE A 189 -12.76 15.13 -0.63
CA PHE A 189 -12.63 13.95 0.22
C PHE A 189 -14.01 13.35 0.57
N ASP A 190 -15.06 14.16 0.59
CA ASP A 190 -16.44 13.69 0.82
C ASP A 190 -17.00 12.87 -0.34
N THR A 191 -16.38 12.95 -1.53
CA THR A 191 -16.78 12.14 -2.70
C THR A 191 -16.10 10.77 -2.72
N LEU A 192 -15.09 10.56 -1.87
CA LEU A 192 -14.37 9.29 -1.81
C LEU A 192 -15.14 8.24 -1.02
N GLU A 193 -15.06 7.01 -1.50
CA GLU A 193 -15.51 5.80 -0.82
C GLU A 193 -14.34 4.83 -0.72
N TYR A 194 -14.23 4.12 0.40
CA TYR A 194 -13.20 3.11 0.59
C TYR A 194 -13.79 1.71 0.51
N HIS A 195 -13.46 0.99 -0.55
CA HIS A 195 -13.93 -0.36 -0.81
C HIS A 195 -12.90 -1.37 -0.30
N VAL A 196 -13.20 -2.02 0.82
CA VAL A 196 -12.31 -2.95 1.52
C VAL A 196 -12.57 -4.37 1.07
N TYR A 197 -11.54 -5.05 0.61
CA TYR A 197 -11.62 -6.44 0.13
C TYR A 197 -10.76 -7.44 0.91
N ASP A 198 -9.85 -6.98 1.78
CA ASP A 198 -9.06 -7.83 2.67
C ASP A 198 -8.66 -7.08 3.94
N ILE A 199 -8.16 -7.80 4.91
CA ILE A 199 -7.51 -7.27 6.10
C ILE A 199 -6.16 -7.94 6.31
N VAL A 200 -5.25 -7.23 6.97
CA VAL A 200 -3.94 -7.78 7.35
C VAL A 200 -3.76 -7.60 8.85
N PRO A 201 -3.62 -8.68 9.63
CA PRO A 201 -3.30 -8.59 11.04
C PRO A 201 -1.89 -8.03 11.26
N ALA A 202 -1.71 -7.11 12.22
CA ALA A 202 -0.46 -6.39 12.41
C ALA A 202 0.73 -7.26 12.85
N ALA A 203 0.50 -8.26 13.62
CA ALA A 203 1.54 -9.07 14.23
C ALA A 203 1.40 -10.52 13.77
N SER A 204 1.61 -10.81 12.51
CA SER A 204 1.50 -12.20 12.14
C SER A 204 2.83 -12.88 11.94
N SER A 205 3.30 -13.47 13.03
CA SER A 205 4.06 -14.71 12.97
C SER A 205 3.22 -15.89 12.46
N SER A 206 1.90 -15.74 12.32
CA SER A 206 0.98 -16.77 11.84
C SER A 206 0.43 -16.41 10.46
N VAL A 207 0.52 -17.36 9.55
CA VAL A 207 -0.09 -17.30 8.24
C VAL A 207 -1.60 -17.43 8.40
N VAL A 208 -2.32 -16.30 8.39
CA VAL A 208 -3.79 -16.29 8.48
C VAL A 208 -4.36 -16.55 7.09
N ALA A 209 -5.20 -17.55 6.97
CA ALA A 209 -5.86 -17.93 5.72
C ALA A 209 -6.87 -16.86 5.25
N PHE A 210 -7.13 -16.77 3.93
CA PHE A 210 -8.05 -15.77 3.40
C PHE A 210 -9.46 -15.91 3.99
N HIS A 211 -9.98 -17.13 4.16
CA HIS A 211 -11.32 -17.33 4.71
C HIS A 211 -11.45 -16.80 6.14
N GLU A 212 -10.40 -16.90 6.97
CA GLU A 212 -10.39 -16.37 8.33
C GLU A 212 -10.35 -14.84 8.32
N ARG A 213 -9.52 -14.25 7.46
CA ARG A 213 -9.46 -12.79 7.27
C ARG A 213 -10.77 -12.24 6.75
N HIS A 214 -11.38 -12.94 5.79
CA HIS A 214 -12.69 -12.57 5.22
C HIS A 214 -13.80 -12.60 6.27
N GLU A 215 -13.83 -13.63 7.13
CA GLU A 215 -14.81 -13.72 8.21
C GLU A 215 -14.62 -12.59 9.23
N THR A 216 -13.39 -12.29 9.61
CA THR A 216 -13.07 -11.14 10.46
C THR A 216 -13.50 -9.82 9.81
N LEU A 217 -13.22 -9.63 8.51
CA LEU A 217 -13.67 -8.45 7.76
C LEU A 217 -15.21 -8.37 7.73
N ARG A 218 -15.89 -9.50 7.56
CA ARG A 218 -17.36 -9.56 7.56
C ARG A 218 -17.94 -9.07 8.90
N HIS A 219 -17.38 -9.49 10.01
CA HIS A 219 -17.80 -9.02 11.34
C HIS A 219 -17.45 -7.54 11.54
N LEU A 220 -16.25 -7.14 11.19
CA LEU A 220 -15.81 -5.75 11.32
C LEU A 220 -16.68 -4.80 10.47
N SER A 221 -17.12 -5.24 9.30
CA SER A 221 -17.92 -4.43 8.38
C SER A 221 -19.29 -4.00 8.95
N GLN A 222 -19.74 -4.61 10.03
CA GLN A 222 -20.93 -4.17 10.76
C GLN A 222 -20.73 -2.81 11.46
N GLN A 223 -19.47 -2.40 11.65
CA GLN A 223 -19.08 -1.11 12.24
C GLN A 223 -18.75 -0.06 11.15
N PHE A 224 -18.84 -0.43 9.89
CA PHE A 224 -18.49 0.48 8.80
C PHE A 224 -19.54 1.56 8.62
N PRO A 225 -19.14 2.83 8.59
CA PRO A 225 -20.01 3.92 8.14
C PRO A 225 -20.20 3.86 6.61
N ASP A 226 -21.13 4.66 6.10
CA ASP A 226 -21.55 4.64 4.69
C ASP A 226 -20.41 4.78 3.65
N LYS A 227 -19.33 5.49 4.04
CA LYS A 227 -18.17 5.71 3.16
C LYS A 227 -17.20 4.53 3.08
N ILE A 228 -17.32 3.56 3.97
CA ILE A 228 -16.49 2.36 4.02
C ILE A 228 -17.34 1.17 3.63
N LYS A 229 -16.98 0.50 2.56
CA LYS A 229 -17.79 -0.59 1.98
C LYS A 229 -16.98 -1.87 1.91
N ARG A 230 -17.56 -2.97 2.37
CA ARG A 230 -16.96 -4.29 2.15
C ARG A 230 -17.28 -4.75 0.72
N VAL A 231 -16.24 -5.13 -0.02
CA VAL A 231 -16.40 -5.69 -1.36
C VAL A 231 -17.15 -7.03 -1.29
N PRO A 232 -18.17 -7.26 -2.14
CA PRO A 232 -18.88 -8.54 -2.23
C PRO A 232 -17.90 -9.69 -2.48
N THR A 233 -18.09 -10.79 -1.77
CA THR A 233 -17.20 -11.95 -1.85
C THR A 233 -18.05 -13.22 -1.86
N TYR A 234 -17.80 -14.10 -2.84
CA TYR A 234 -18.57 -15.31 -3.06
C TYR A 234 -17.65 -16.53 -3.10
N GLU A 235 -18.07 -17.62 -2.46
CA GLU A 235 -17.35 -18.89 -2.57
C GLU A 235 -17.71 -19.59 -3.89
N VAL A 236 -16.72 -20.19 -4.55
CA VAL A 236 -16.87 -20.90 -5.83
C VAL A 236 -16.20 -22.27 -5.75
N GLN A 237 -16.81 -23.26 -6.40
CA GLN A 237 -16.40 -24.65 -6.32
C GLN A 237 -15.56 -25.11 -7.53
N ASN A 238 -15.57 -24.37 -8.62
CA ASN A 238 -14.90 -24.73 -9.87
C ASN A 238 -14.65 -23.49 -10.77
N ALA A 239 -13.98 -23.72 -11.90
CA ALA A 239 -13.63 -22.69 -12.86
C ALA A 239 -14.83 -22.12 -13.61
N ASP A 240 -15.89 -22.90 -13.80
CA ASP A 240 -17.09 -22.45 -14.51
C ASP A 240 -17.83 -21.40 -13.67
N GLU A 241 -17.87 -21.58 -12.36
CA GLU A 241 -18.43 -20.56 -11.45
C GLU A 241 -17.59 -19.27 -11.43
N VAL A 242 -16.27 -19.36 -11.51
CA VAL A 242 -15.41 -18.18 -11.68
C VAL A 242 -15.76 -17.44 -12.96
N THR A 243 -15.94 -18.16 -14.06
CA THR A 243 -16.29 -17.57 -15.36
C THR A 243 -17.69 -16.94 -15.32
N ARG A 244 -18.64 -17.57 -14.66
CA ARG A 244 -19.98 -17.02 -14.46
C ARG A 244 -19.92 -15.69 -13.70
N HIS A 245 -19.23 -15.65 -12.55
CA HIS A 245 -19.07 -14.42 -11.78
C HIS A 245 -18.28 -13.34 -12.52
N HIS A 246 -17.29 -13.72 -13.34
CA HIS A 246 -16.59 -12.76 -14.19
C HIS A 246 -17.56 -12.04 -15.11
N ASN A 247 -18.43 -12.78 -15.81
CA ASN A 247 -19.39 -12.21 -16.73
C ASN A 247 -20.43 -11.34 -16.00
N GLU A 248 -20.91 -11.78 -14.84
CA GLU A 248 -21.83 -11.02 -14.00
C GLU A 248 -21.22 -9.69 -13.53
N PHE A 249 -19.95 -9.71 -13.08
CA PHE A 249 -19.25 -8.51 -12.63
C PHE A 249 -19.01 -7.52 -13.79
N VAL A 250 -18.59 -8.03 -14.95
CA VAL A 250 -18.39 -7.17 -16.13
C VAL A 250 -19.71 -6.51 -16.56
N GLN A 251 -20.84 -7.24 -16.50
CA GLN A 251 -22.17 -6.67 -16.79
C GLN A 251 -22.58 -5.60 -15.76
N GLN A 252 -22.08 -5.69 -14.53
CA GLN A 252 -22.28 -4.70 -13.47
C GLN A 252 -21.32 -3.51 -13.56
N GLY A 253 -20.40 -3.48 -14.54
CA GLY A 253 -19.44 -2.39 -14.75
C GLY A 253 -18.10 -2.55 -14.02
N TYR A 254 -17.81 -3.73 -13.46
CA TYR A 254 -16.49 -4.01 -12.89
C TYR A 254 -15.47 -4.43 -13.96
N ASP A 255 -14.19 -4.29 -13.66
CA ASP A 255 -13.07 -4.63 -14.56
C ASP A 255 -12.79 -6.16 -14.66
N GLY A 256 -13.65 -6.97 -14.07
CA GLY A 256 -13.55 -8.43 -14.08
C GLY A 256 -13.64 -9.06 -12.69
N VAL A 257 -12.92 -10.17 -12.49
CA VAL A 257 -12.95 -10.96 -11.28
C VAL A 257 -11.56 -11.10 -10.66
N MET A 258 -11.49 -11.01 -9.34
CA MET A 258 -10.33 -11.39 -8.53
C MET A 258 -10.61 -12.73 -7.88
N VAL A 259 -9.67 -13.69 -8.03
CA VAL A 259 -9.79 -15.02 -7.42
C VAL A 259 -8.80 -15.16 -6.27
N ARG A 260 -9.26 -15.67 -5.14
CA ARG A 260 -8.46 -15.89 -3.94
C ARG A 260 -8.57 -17.34 -3.49
N ASN A 261 -7.43 -17.99 -3.27
CA ASN A 261 -7.44 -19.30 -2.63
C ASN A 261 -7.98 -19.18 -1.21
N ARG A 262 -8.88 -20.09 -0.82
CA ARG A 262 -9.52 -20.12 0.48
C ARG A 262 -8.51 -20.07 1.64
N ASP A 263 -7.48 -20.90 1.55
CA ASP A 263 -6.44 -21.03 2.57
C ASP A 263 -5.18 -20.21 2.23
N GLY A 264 -5.30 -19.31 1.26
CA GLY A 264 -4.19 -18.48 0.80
C GLY A 264 -3.76 -17.44 1.85
N PRO A 265 -2.46 -17.35 2.16
CA PRO A 265 -1.94 -16.30 3.03
C PRO A 265 -2.02 -14.93 2.38
N TYR A 266 -1.89 -13.89 3.21
CA TYR A 266 -1.57 -12.56 2.71
C TYR A 266 -0.06 -12.49 2.43
N VAL A 267 0.32 -12.26 1.17
CA VAL A 267 1.73 -12.25 0.73
C VAL A 267 2.08 -10.83 0.27
N HIS A 268 3.17 -10.27 0.81
CA HIS A 268 3.68 -8.93 0.51
C HIS A 268 4.59 -8.91 -0.72
#